data_17407a0521f9497a638f1589209bab12
#
_entry.id   17407a0521f9497a638f1589209bab12
#
_cell.length_a   1.000
_cell.length_b   1.000
_cell.length_c   1.000
_cell.angle_alpha   90.00
_cell.angle_beta   90.00
_cell.angle_gamma   90.00
#
_symmetry.space_group_name_H-M   'P 1'
#
loop_
_entity.id
_entity.type
_entity.pdbx_description
1 polymer ?
#
loop_
_entity_poly.entity_id
_entity_poly.type
_entity_poly.pdbx_seq_one_letter_code
_entity_poly.pdbx_strand_id
1 'polypeptide(L)'
;MTTAPDSPPTGSSTNPSTNPSTIPSTNPPATLYAVRGGAAWITLNRPDQRNALSAALVNELDAHLSTAIADPAVRCIVLTGNGPAFCAGADLKSPPGQVIDGRQGVTLADVLAHIQDAPKPVIASINGAAFAGGLGLVGAADIVVTVDAAPFSFSEVKIGVIPAVISVVCLPKLGLHHGMKLFLTGERFNGNRAVEVGLAHRAVPAEQLAAAVQAEIDAICAAGPIAVAECKKLVRRVPQLTRDEAFRETTAWSTRMFLSAEGAEGMAAFREKRKPSWVKS
;
A
#
# COMPACT_ATOMS: atom_id res chain seq x y z
N MET A 1 -66.50 23.30 -48.60
CA MET A 1 -66.02 24.70 -48.73
C MET A 1 -65.38 25.05 -47.39
N THR A 2 -64.18 25.41 -47.49
CA THR A 2 -63.28 26.17 -46.57
C THR A 2 -62.08 25.36 -46.16
N THR A 3 -61.01 25.81 -46.74
CA THR A 3 -59.64 25.41 -46.70
C THR A 3 -58.99 25.70 -45.31
N ALA A 4 -58.22 24.78 -44.82
CA ALA A 4 -57.27 24.97 -43.70
C ALA A 4 -55.89 25.39 -44.23
N PRO A 5 -55.16 26.29 -43.59
CA PRO A 5 -53.83 26.67 -44.00
C PRO A 5 -52.72 25.83 -43.34
N ASP A 6 -51.64 25.72 -44.11
CA ASP A 6 -50.35 25.09 -43.83
C ASP A 6 -49.71 25.49 -42.49
N SER A 7 -49.09 24.53 -41.85
CA SER A 7 -48.15 24.73 -40.76
C SER A 7 -46.70 24.60 -41.22
N PRO A 8 -45.75 25.47 -40.80
CA PRO A 8 -44.34 25.38 -41.20
C PRO A 8 -43.56 24.35 -40.35
N PRO A 9 -42.39 23.90 -40.85
CA PRO A 9 -41.60 22.84 -40.21
C PRO A 9 -40.82 23.35 -39.00
N THR A 10 -40.90 22.57 -37.93
CA THR A 10 -40.11 22.78 -36.70
C THR A 10 -38.65 22.40 -36.90
N GLY A 11 -37.77 23.37 -36.81
CA GLY A 11 -36.33 23.18 -36.82
C GLY A 11 -35.87 22.46 -35.56
N SER A 12 -35.14 21.36 -35.74
CA SER A 12 -34.40 20.62 -34.72
C SER A 12 -33.18 21.43 -34.31
N SER A 13 -33.19 22.01 -33.10
CA SER A 13 -32.00 22.58 -32.48
C SER A 13 -31.28 21.51 -31.67
N THR A 14 -30.17 21.01 -32.19
CA THR A 14 -29.21 20.19 -31.46
C THR A 14 -28.43 21.09 -30.51
N ASN A 15 -28.73 20.97 -29.22
CA ASN A 15 -27.89 21.54 -28.15
C ASN A 15 -26.58 20.74 -28.07
N PRO A 16 -25.39 21.37 -28.09
CA PRO A 16 -24.17 20.70 -27.79
C PRO A 16 -24.11 20.38 -26.30
N SER A 17 -24.00 19.09 -26.00
CA SER A 17 -23.73 18.57 -24.66
C SER A 17 -22.43 19.20 -24.10
N THR A 18 -22.56 20.15 -23.19
CA THR A 18 -21.42 20.65 -22.43
C THR A 18 -21.00 19.58 -21.43
N ASN A 19 -19.83 18.98 -21.69
CA ASN A 19 -19.10 18.19 -20.70
C ASN A 19 -18.95 19.01 -19.40
N PRO A 20 -19.22 18.41 -18.23
CA PRO A 20 -18.93 19.10 -16.96
C PRO A 20 -17.41 19.29 -16.88
N SER A 21 -16.98 20.53 -16.96
CA SER A 21 -15.61 20.96 -16.72
C SER A 21 -15.22 20.54 -15.29
N THR A 22 -14.27 19.62 -15.20
CA THR A 22 -13.54 19.33 -13.98
C THR A 22 -12.80 20.59 -13.56
N ILE A 23 -13.32 21.31 -12.58
CA ILE A 23 -12.60 22.39 -11.90
C ILE A 23 -11.40 21.73 -11.24
N PRO A 24 -10.15 22.10 -11.55
CA PRO A 24 -8.99 21.52 -10.86
C PRO A 24 -9.09 21.92 -9.39
N SER A 25 -8.98 20.92 -8.51
CA SER A 25 -8.86 21.16 -7.06
C SER A 25 -7.70 22.11 -6.81
N THR A 26 -7.96 23.24 -6.14
CA THR A 26 -6.94 24.26 -5.80
C THR A 26 -5.99 23.81 -4.70
N ASN A 27 -6.24 22.68 -4.05
CA ASN A 27 -5.38 22.08 -3.05
C ASN A 27 -4.37 21.13 -3.70
N PRO A 28 -3.10 21.13 -3.25
CA PRO A 28 -2.13 20.12 -3.72
C PRO A 28 -2.64 18.72 -3.38
N PRO A 29 -2.32 17.71 -4.22
CA PRO A 29 -2.75 16.33 -3.98
C PRO A 29 -2.21 15.84 -2.63
N ALA A 30 -3.03 15.09 -1.90
CA ALA A 30 -2.68 14.57 -0.58
C ALA A 30 -1.70 13.40 -0.66
N THR A 31 -1.58 12.77 -1.85
CA THR A 31 -0.57 11.78 -2.18
C THR A 31 0.04 12.07 -3.55
N LEU A 32 1.31 11.69 -3.75
CA LEU A 32 1.99 11.76 -5.05
C LEU A 32 2.22 10.35 -5.58
N TYR A 33 2.12 10.18 -6.91
CA TYR A 33 2.34 8.90 -7.57
C TYR A 33 3.41 9.02 -8.67
N ALA A 34 4.38 8.12 -8.67
CA ALA A 34 5.39 8.03 -9.73
C ALA A 34 5.84 6.57 -9.92
N VAL A 35 6.09 6.17 -11.17
CA VAL A 35 6.68 4.85 -11.48
C VAL A 35 8.12 5.04 -11.89
N ARG A 36 9.04 4.36 -11.19
CA ARG A 36 10.48 4.37 -11.48
C ARG A 36 11.15 3.08 -11.02
N GLY A 37 12.10 2.57 -11.81
CA GLY A 37 12.86 1.37 -11.46
C GLY A 37 12.02 0.10 -11.23
N GLY A 38 10.85 -0.01 -11.89
CA GLY A 38 9.92 -1.12 -11.68
C GLY A 38 9.06 -1.01 -10.42
N ALA A 39 9.19 0.07 -9.64
CA ALA A 39 8.37 0.33 -8.46
C ALA A 39 7.41 1.50 -8.68
N ALA A 40 6.17 1.37 -8.20
CA ALA A 40 5.26 2.49 -8.02
C ALA A 40 5.54 3.13 -6.66
N TRP A 41 5.90 4.40 -6.67
CA TRP A 41 6.11 5.20 -5.46
C TRP A 41 4.86 5.99 -5.14
N ILE A 42 4.29 5.74 -3.99
CA ILE A 42 3.17 6.49 -3.43
C ILE A 42 3.72 7.27 -2.23
N THR A 43 3.74 8.59 -2.35
CA THR A 43 4.28 9.48 -1.31
C THR A 43 3.13 10.20 -0.63
N LEU A 44 2.99 10.03 0.68
CA LEU A 44 2.05 10.80 1.50
C LEU A 44 2.50 12.26 1.47
N ASN A 45 1.63 13.18 1.05
CA ASN A 45 2.02 14.55 0.68
C ASN A 45 1.23 15.62 1.42
N ARG A 46 1.18 15.51 2.75
CA ARG A 46 0.64 16.52 3.66
C ARG A 46 1.68 16.88 4.73
N PRO A 47 2.90 17.36 4.34
CA PRO A 47 4.01 17.53 5.28
C PRO A 47 3.69 18.47 6.44
N ASP A 48 2.92 19.54 6.21
CA ASP A 48 2.50 20.51 7.24
C ASP A 48 1.60 19.87 8.32
N GLN A 49 0.85 18.82 7.97
CA GLN A 49 0.05 18.01 8.89
C GLN A 49 0.76 16.69 9.23
N ARG A 50 2.08 16.58 9.00
CA ARG A 50 2.88 15.37 9.25
C ARG A 50 2.25 14.12 8.62
N ASN A 51 1.67 14.27 7.44
CA ASN A 51 1.00 13.20 6.68
C ASN A 51 -0.12 12.50 7.47
N ALA A 52 -0.88 13.26 8.28
CA ALA A 52 -2.04 12.74 8.97
C ALA A 52 -3.09 12.20 7.98
N LEU A 53 -3.65 11.03 8.29
CA LEU A 53 -4.60 10.28 7.48
C LEU A 53 -5.96 11.00 7.46
N SER A 54 -6.14 11.93 6.53
CA SER A 54 -7.44 12.53 6.22
C SER A 54 -8.23 11.65 5.26
N ALA A 55 -9.52 11.90 5.13
CA ALA A 55 -10.37 11.23 4.16
C ALA A 55 -9.82 11.37 2.73
N ALA A 56 -9.37 12.56 2.33
CA ALA A 56 -8.77 12.79 1.02
C ALA A 56 -7.50 11.95 0.81
N LEU A 57 -6.56 11.94 1.79
CA LEU A 57 -5.33 11.17 1.69
C LEU A 57 -5.61 9.67 1.56
N VAL A 58 -6.55 9.15 2.36
CA VAL A 58 -6.86 7.71 2.35
C VAL A 58 -7.52 7.29 1.04
N ASN A 59 -8.45 8.11 0.49
CA ASN A 59 -9.06 7.85 -0.82
C ASN A 59 -8.04 7.88 -1.96
N GLU A 60 -7.14 8.89 -1.97
CA GLU A 60 -6.10 8.97 -3.00
C GLU A 60 -5.09 7.82 -2.88
N LEU A 61 -4.72 7.43 -1.66
CA LEU A 61 -3.84 6.28 -1.41
C LEU A 61 -4.44 5.00 -1.96
N ASP A 62 -5.72 4.73 -1.71
CA ASP A 62 -6.42 3.56 -2.23
C ASP A 62 -6.50 3.56 -3.76
N ALA A 63 -6.79 4.71 -4.37
CA ALA A 63 -6.81 4.86 -5.81
C ALA A 63 -5.42 4.61 -6.44
N HIS A 64 -4.34 5.11 -5.81
CA HIS A 64 -2.99 4.87 -6.28
C HIS A 64 -2.53 3.42 -6.09
N LEU A 65 -2.97 2.73 -5.02
CA LEU A 65 -2.77 1.28 -4.86
C LEU A 65 -3.42 0.52 -6.01
N SER A 66 -4.68 0.82 -6.32
CA SER A 66 -5.41 0.22 -7.44
C SER A 66 -4.68 0.45 -8.78
N THR A 67 -4.23 1.68 -9.04
CA THR A 67 -3.47 2.04 -10.24
C THR A 67 -2.16 1.25 -10.33
N ALA A 68 -1.40 1.18 -9.23
CA ALA A 68 -0.14 0.44 -9.18
C ALA A 68 -0.33 -1.07 -9.39
N ILE A 69 -1.41 -1.64 -8.84
CA ILE A 69 -1.75 -3.05 -9.01
C ILE A 69 -2.09 -3.38 -10.46
N ALA A 70 -2.82 -2.50 -11.14
CA ALA A 70 -3.24 -2.71 -12.53
C ALA A 70 -2.11 -2.52 -13.56
N ASP A 71 -1.06 -1.75 -13.24
CA ASP A 71 0.02 -1.43 -14.18
C ASP A 71 1.01 -2.61 -14.33
N PRO A 72 1.10 -3.27 -15.51
CA PRO A 72 2.02 -4.39 -15.71
C PRO A 72 3.51 -4.02 -15.63
N ALA A 73 3.86 -2.74 -15.75
CA ALA A 73 5.23 -2.26 -15.59
C ALA A 73 5.68 -2.21 -14.12
N VAL A 74 4.74 -2.20 -13.19
CA VAL A 74 5.00 -2.14 -11.75
C VAL A 74 5.21 -3.55 -11.18
N ARG A 75 6.32 -3.76 -10.50
CA ARG A 75 6.72 -5.01 -9.86
C ARG A 75 6.49 -4.99 -8.33
N CYS A 76 6.62 -3.84 -7.72
CA CYS A 76 6.34 -3.60 -6.30
C CYS A 76 5.84 -2.16 -6.08
N ILE A 77 5.32 -1.90 -4.89
CA ILE A 77 4.80 -0.61 -4.48
C ILE A 77 5.64 -0.12 -3.31
N VAL A 78 6.05 1.16 -3.33
CA VAL A 78 6.77 1.79 -2.21
C VAL A 78 5.89 2.88 -1.61
N LEU A 79 5.63 2.78 -0.31
CA LEU A 79 4.97 3.82 0.48
C LEU A 79 6.01 4.62 1.25
N THR A 80 5.96 5.95 1.15
CA THR A 80 6.85 6.85 1.90
C THR A 80 6.14 8.15 2.24
N GLY A 81 6.76 9.01 3.05
CA GLY A 81 6.22 10.31 3.42
C GLY A 81 7.04 11.46 2.85
N ASN A 82 6.40 12.57 2.46
CA ASN A 82 7.06 13.82 2.19
C ASN A 82 7.30 14.58 3.50
N GLY A 83 8.46 15.25 3.62
CA GLY A 83 8.81 16.03 4.82
C GLY A 83 9.33 15.16 5.99
N PRO A 84 9.24 15.66 7.25
CA PRO A 84 9.95 15.08 8.39
C PRO A 84 9.25 13.86 9.01
N ALA A 85 8.05 13.49 8.56
CA ALA A 85 7.29 12.38 9.10
C ALA A 85 6.87 11.43 7.98
N PHE A 86 6.82 10.14 8.31
CA PHE A 86 6.12 9.18 7.47
C PHE A 86 4.61 9.41 7.59
N CYS A 87 4.03 9.25 8.81
CA CYS A 87 2.61 9.47 9.04
C CYS A 87 2.32 9.64 10.55
N ALA A 88 1.62 10.71 10.92
CA ALA A 88 1.28 11.02 12.32
C ALA A 88 0.01 10.31 12.85
N GLY A 89 -0.64 9.47 12.05
CA GLY A 89 -1.90 8.81 12.41
C GLY A 89 -3.13 9.53 11.87
N ALA A 90 -4.30 9.29 12.45
CA ALA A 90 -5.57 9.85 11.96
C ALA A 90 -5.62 11.38 12.04
N ASP A 91 -6.15 12.00 10.99
CA ASP A 91 -6.53 13.42 11.04
C ASP A 91 -7.88 13.55 11.77
N LEU A 92 -7.84 14.02 13.00
CA LEU A 92 -9.04 14.13 13.85
C LEU A 92 -10.06 15.17 13.33
N LYS A 93 -9.65 16.07 12.41
CA LYS A 93 -10.54 17.04 11.79
C LYS A 93 -11.25 16.50 10.55
N SER A 94 -10.66 15.55 9.87
CA SER A 94 -11.19 14.94 8.65
C SER A 94 -10.84 13.45 8.63
N PRO A 95 -11.44 12.63 9.53
CA PRO A 95 -11.09 11.21 9.66
C PRO A 95 -11.46 10.41 8.41
N PRO A 96 -10.73 9.30 8.13
CA PRO A 96 -11.06 8.37 7.05
C PRO A 96 -12.48 7.81 7.19
N GLY A 97 -13.08 7.42 6.06
CA GLY A 97 -14.41 6.83 6.02
C GLY A 97 -15.56 7.83 6.06
N GLN A 98 -15.29 9.14 6.05
CA GLN A 98 -16.33 10.16 5.91
C GLN A 98 -17.00 10.08 4.53
N VAL A 99 -18.30 10.37 4.50
CA VAL A 99 -19.04 10.54 3.24
C VAL A 99 -18.51 11.77 2.50
N ILE A 100 -18.07 11.59 1.25
CA ILE A 100 -17.63 12.67 0.36
C ILE A 100 -18.50 12.61 -0.89
N ASP A 101 -19.11 13.74 -1.25
CA ASP A 101 -20.01 13.85 -2.42
C ASP A 101 -21.10 12.76 -2.47
N GLY A 102 -21.68 12.43 -1.30
CA GLY A 102 -22.73 11.42 -1.16
C GLY A 102 -22.26 9.96 -1.28
N ARG A 103 -20.95 9.71 -1.38
CA ARG A 103 -20.36 8.35 -1.41
C ARG A 103 -19.64 8.06 -0.11
N GLN A 104 -19.77 6.80 0.35
CA GLN A 104 -18.98 6.32 1.49
C GLN A 104 -17.49 6.40 1.15
N GLY A 105 -16.74 7.13 1.96
CA GLY A 105 -15.30 7.23 1.81
C GLY A 105 -14.58 5.94 2.21
N VAL A 106 -13.39 5.73 1.65
CA VAL A 106 -12.51 4.61 2.00
C VAL A 106 -12.08 4.74 3.46
N THR A 107 -12.17 3.64 4.21
CA THR A 107 -11.71 3.59 5.60
C THR A 107 -10.22 3.23 5.68
N LEU A 108 -9.60 3.46 6.84
CA LEU A 108 -8.24 2.97 7.08
C LEU A 108 -8.18 1.42 6.99
N ALA A 109 -9.21 0.73 7.46
CA ALA A 109 -9.27 -0.74 7.39
C ALA A 109 -9.24 -1.24 5.94
N ASP A 110 -9.97 -0.57 5.03
CA ASP A 110 -9.99 -0.92 3.62
C ASP A 110 -8.59 -0.78 3.00
N VAL A 111 -7.89 0.32 3.27
CA VAL A 111 -6.51 0.53 2.77
C VAL A 111 -5.55 -0.51 3.33
N LEU A 112 -5.63 -0.84 4.63
CA LEU A 112 -4.76 -1.86 5.22
C LEU A 112 -5.01 -3.23 4.60
N ALA A 113 -6.27 -3.60 4.38
CA ALA A 113 -6.63 -4.82 3.67
C ALA A 113 -6.12 -4.79 2.23
N HIS A 114 -6.32 -3.69 1.50
CA HIS A 114 -5.86 -3.52 0.12
C HIS A 114 -4.33 -3.70 -0.01
N ILE A 115 -3.54 -3.11 0.92
CA ILE A 115 -2.09 -3.33 0.99
C ILE A 115 -1.77 -4.81 1.19
N GLN A 116 -2.48 -5.47 2.11
CA GLN A 116 -2.26 -6.87 2.40
C GLN A 116 -2.63 -7.79 1.23
N ASP A 117 -3.74 -7.53 0.56
CA ASP A 117 -4.29 -8.36 -0.51
C ASP A 117 -3.68 -8.05 -1.89
N ALA A 118 -2.96 -6.93 -2.02
CA ALA A 118 -2.26 -6.58 -3.25
C ALA A 118 -1.37 -7.75 -3.72
N PRO A 119 -1.47 -8.19 -4.98
CA PRO A 119 -0.62 -9.25 -5.50
C PRO A 119 0.84 -8.84 -5.63
N LYS A 120 1.11 -7.54 -5.65
CA LYS A 120 2.45 -6.96 -5.70
C LYS A 120 2.96 -6.68 -4.29
N PRO A 121 4.24 -6.95 -3.97
CA PRO A 121 4.82 -6.58 -2.69
C PRO A 121 4.73 -5.09 -2.43
N VAL A 122 4.42 -4.74 -1.17
CA VAL A 122 4.39 -3.36 -0.69
C VAL A 122 5.55 -3.15 0.29
N ILE A 123 6.42 -2.21 -0.04
CA ILE A 123 7.57 -1.79 0.77
C ILE A 123 7.20 -0.49 1.49
N ALA A 124 7.31 -0.45 2.80
CA ALA A 124 7.23 0.79 3.56
C ALA A 124 8.65 1.36 3.75
N SER A 125 8.88 2.53 3.16
CA SER A 125 10.11 3.32 3.29
C SER A 125 9.88 4.42 4.32
N ILE A 126 10.26 4.17 5.57
CA ILE A 126 9.94 5.02 6.71
C ILE A 126 11.00 6.10 6.89
N ASN A 127 10.73 7.27 6.34
CA ASN A 127 11.64 8.42 6.34
C ASN A 127 11.65 9.23 7.64
N GLY A 128 10.71 8.97 8.55
CA GLY A 128 10.57 9.73 9.80
C GLY A 128 9.45 9.18 10.69
N ALA A 129 8.90 10.03 11.55
CA ALA A 129 7.92 9.66 12.55
C ALA A 129 6.73 8.86 11.99
N ALA A 130 6.39 7.73 12.65
CA ALA A 130 5.22 6.92 12.35
C ALA A 130 4.43 6.66 13.63
N PHE A 131 3.22 7.23 13.74
CA PHE A 131 2.39 7.15 14.95
C PHE A 131 0.99 6.62 14.64
N ALA A 132 0.40 5.94 15.60
CA ALA A 132 -1.01 5.52 15.60
C ALA A 132 -1.40 4.86 14.26
N GLY A 133 -2.41 5.37 13.54
CA GLY A 133 -2.82 4.86 12.23
C GLY A 133 -1.69 4.74 11.20
N GLY A 134 -0.63 5.56 11.29
CA GLY A 134 0.57 5.43 10.47
C GLY A 134 1.31 4.11 10.69
N LEU A 135 1.29 3.59 11.93
CA LEU A 135 1.81 2.24 12.21
C LEU A 135 0.96 1.14 11.59
N GLY A 136 -0.32 1.42 11.31
CA GLY A 136 -1.16 0.51 10.52
C GLY A 136 -0.58 0.30 9.12
N LEU A 137 -0.18 1.38 8.43
CA LEU A 137 0.47 1.28 7.11
C LEU A 137 1.78 0.49 7.18
N VAL A 138 2.58 0.73 8.24
CA VAL A 138 3.82 -0.04 8.50
C VAL A 138 3.51 -1.51 8.74
N GLY A 139 2.50 -1.81 9.56
CA GLY A 139 2.08 -3.17 9.89
C GLY A 139 1.52 -3.94 8.69
N ALA A 140 0.80 -3.26 7.79
CA ALA A 140 0.21 -3.87 6.60
C ALA A 140 1.24 -4.15 5.49
N ALA A 141 2.33 -3.36 5.40
CA ALA A 141 3.36 -3.53 4.39
C ALA A 141 4.09 -4.88 4.50
N ASP A 142 4.53 -5.43 3.37
CA ASP A 142 5.22 -6.72 3.34
C ASP A 142 6.69 -6.59 3.77
N ILE A 143 7.37 -5.53 3.34
CA ILE A 143 8.75 -5.22 3.71
C ILE A 143 8.79 -3.81 4.32
N VAL A 144 9.53 -3.64 5.39
CA VAL A 144 9.67 -2.34 6.08
C VAL A 144 11.14 -2.00 6.26
N VAL A 145 11.55 -0.88 5.67
CA VAL A 145 12.87 -0.28 5.86
C VAL A 145 12.68 1.09 6.50
N THR A 146 13.38 1.37 7.57
CA THR A 146 13.19 2.60 8.36
C THR A 146 14.50 3.33 8.61
N VAL A 147 14.39 4.65 8.81
CA VAL A 147 15.47 5.41 9.45
C VAL A 147 15.60 4.93 10.90
N ASP A 148 16.83 4.68 11.35
CA ASP A 148 17.16 4.14 12.67
C ASP A 148 16.68 5.04 13.83
N ALA A 149 16.80 6.37 13.66
CA ALA A 149 16.34 7.37 14.61
C ALA A 149 14.83 7.72 14.49
N ALA A 150 14.10 7.19 13.47
CA ALA A 150 12.70 7.50 13.28
C ALA A 150 11.87 7.11 14.51
N PRO A 151 11.05 8.03 15.08
CA PRO A 151 10.24 7.72 16.25
C PRO A 151 8.93 7.01 15.86
N PHE A 152 8.58 6.00 16.63
CA PHE A 152 7.37 5.20 16.54
C PHE A 152 6.59 5.26 17.86
N SER A 153 5.25 5.20 17.82
CA SER A 153 4.41 5.03 19.01
C SER A 153 2.99 4.59 18.67
N PHE A 154 2.46 3.63 19.39
CA PHE A 154 1.02 3.33 19.45
C PHE A 154 0.38 4.28 20.44
N SER A 155 0.23 5.54 20.05
CA SER A 155 -0.08 6.65 20.96
C SER A 155 -1.55 6.78 21.34
N GLU A 156 -2.43 5.95 20.80
CA GLU A 156 -3.89 6.00 20.96
C GLU A 156 -4.30 6.02 22.43
N VAL A 157 -3.67 5.20 23.28
CA VAL A 157 -4.01 5.12 24.72
C VAL A 157 -3.76 6.43 25.46
N LYS A 158 -2.86 7.29 24.96
CA LYS A 158 -2.56 8.60 25.53
C LYS A 158 -3.72 9.61 25.42
N ILE A 159 -4.64 9.35 24.52
CA ILE A 159 -5.84 10.17 24.30
C ILE A 159 -7.13 9.42 24.64
N GLY A 160 -7.04 8.28 25.36
CA GLY A 160 -8.20 7.53 25.82
C GLY A 160 -8.87 6.66 24.77
N VAL A 161 -8.20 6.35 23.66
CA VAL A 161 -8.69 5.42 22.63
C VAL A 161 -7.69 4.27 22.45
N ILE A 162 -8.02 3.29 21.62
CA ILE A 162 -7.22 2.08 21.42
C ILE A 162 -6.79 1.92 19.95
N PRO A 163 -5.64 1.30 19.67
CA PRO A 163 -5.16 1.01 18.32
C PRO A 163 -5.91 -0.17 17.69
N ALA A 164 -7.28 -0.13 17.65
CA ALA A 164 -8.10 -1.28 17.32
C ALA A 164 -7.89 -1.75 15.88
N VAL A 165 -8.10 -0.88 14.88
CA VAL A 165 -8.00 -1.23 13.46
C VAL A 165 -6.60 -1.72 13.11
N ILE A 166 -5.57 -1.01 13.57
CA ILE A 166 -4.18 -1.33 13.26
C ILE A 166 -3.66 -2.58 14.00
N SER A 167 -4.34 -3.02 15.06
CA SER A 167 -3.97 -4.25 15.78
C SER A 167 -3.98 -5.47 14.87
N VAL A 168 -4.91 -5.52 13.92
CA VAL A 168 -5.05 -6.62 12.94
C VAL A 168 -3.77 -6.87 12.15
N VAL A 169 -3.06 -5.80 11.80
CA VAL A 169 -1.84 -5.88 10.98
C VAL A 169 -0.54 -5.78 11.80
N CYS A 170 -0.60 -5.21 13.01
CA CYS A 170 0.59 -5.02 13.84
C CYS A 170 0.85 -6.19 14.79
N LEU A 171 -0.18 -6.75 15.44
CA LEU A 171 -0.01 -7.84 16.41
C LEU A 171 0.59 -9.12 15.82
N PRO A 172 0.27 -9.54 14.58
CA PRO A 172 0.93 -10.69 13.97
C PRO A 172 2.46 -10.53 13.85
N LYS A 173 2.95 -9.29 13.72
CA LYS A 173 4.39 -8.98 13.65
C LYS A 173 5.02 -8.84 15.03
N LEU A 174 4.36 -8.14 15.94
CA LEU A 174 4.85 -7.85 17.29
C LEU A 174 4.76 -9.06 18.23
N GLY A 175 3.83 -9.96 17.97
CA GLY A 175 3.43 -10.97 18.95
C GLY A 175 2.78 -10.36 20.20
N LEU A 176 2.21 -11.21 21.06
CA LEU A 176 1.50 -10.75 22.25
C LEU A 176 2.41 -10.00 23.23
N HIS A 177 3.65 -10.44 23.39
CA HIS A 177 4.57 -9.87 24.40
C HIS A 177 4.89 -8.40 24.11
N HIS A 178 5.36 -8.09 22.91
CA HIS A 178 5.69 -6.71 22.52
C HIS A 178 4.42 -5.87 22.31
N GLY A 179 3.39 -6.46 21.71
CA GLY A 179 2.09 -5.80 21.55
C GLY A 179 1.51 -5.34 22.86
N MET A 180 1.50 -6.19 23.89
CA MET A 180 0.99 -5.84 25.22
C MET A 180 1.69 -4.61 25.78
N LYS A 181 3.03 -4.61 25.80
CA LYS A 181 3.79 -3.47 26.34
C LYS A 181 3.53 -2.19 25.55
N LEU A 182 3.71 -2.24 24.22
CA LEU A 182 3.66 -1.05 23.36
C LEU A 182 2.26 -0.45 23.30
N PHE A 183 1.20 -1.29 23.28
CA PHE A 183 -0.19 -0.81 23.22
C PHE A 183 -0.66 -0.24 24.55
N LEU A 184 -0.28 -0.85 25.69
CA LEU A 184 -0.71 -0.37 27.01
C LEU A 184 -0.01 0.91 27.43
N THR A 185 1.26 1.10 27.05
CA THR A 185 2.05 2.24 27.48
C THR A 185 2.02 3.41 26.49
N GLY A 186 1.82 3.14 25.20
CA GLY A 186 2.01 4.12 24.14
C GLY A 186 3.41 4.73 24.19
N GLU A 187 4.42 3.98 24.67
CA GLU A 187 5.80 4.46 24.72
C GLU A 187 6.33 4.77 23.32
N ARG A 188 7.29 5.68 23.26
CA ARG A 188 8.03 5.94 22.03
C ARG A 188 9.20 4.99 21.94
N PHE A 189 9.45 4.50 20.71
CA PHE A 189 10.61 3.70 20.37
C PHE A 189 11.17 4.15 19.02
N ASN A 190 12.39 3.78 18.70
CA ASN A 190 13.06 4.16 17.45
C ASN A 190 13.05 3.02 16.42
N GLY A 191 13.61 3.30 15.22
CA GLY A 191 13.69 2.34 14.13
C GLY A 191 14.46 1.07 14.47
N ASN A 192 15.54 1.16 15.25
CA ASN A 192 16.29 -0.02 15.71
C ASN A 192 15.39 -0.92 16.58
N ARG A 193 14.65 -0.32 17.52
CA ARG A 193 13.70 -1.07 18.34
C ARG A 193 12.55 -1.65 17.50
N ALA A 194 12.12 -0.96 16.44
CA ALA A 194 11.11 -1.50 15.53
C ALA A 194 11.59 -2.80 14.85
N VAL A 195 12.88 -2.94 14.55
CA VAL A 195 13.47 -4.19 14.05
C VAL A 195 13.48 -5.27 15.12
N GLU A 196 13.94 -4.95 16.34
CA GLU A 196 14.00 -5.91 17.45
C GLU A 196 12.64 -6.51 17.81
N VAL A 197 11.56 -5.74 17.71
CA VAL A 197 10.19 -6.20 18.02
C VAL A 197 9.47 -6.82 16.81
N GLY A 198 10.14 -6.94 15.67
CA GLY A 198 9.60 -7.58 14.47
C GLY A 198 8.69 -6.69 13.62
N LEU A 199 8.58 -5.39 13.91
CA LEU A 199 7.74 -4.47 13.15
C LEU A 199 8.43 -4.00 11.86
N ALA A 200 9.76 -3.86 11.86
CA ALA A 200 10.56 -3.51 10.69
C ALA A 200 11.59 -4.59 10.38
N HIS A 201 12.02 -4.67 9.12
CA HIS A 201 13.02 -5.64 8.66
C HIS A 201 14.43 -5.07 8.76
N ARG A 202 14.58 -3.75 8.55
CA ARG A 202 15.88 -3.09 8.54
C ARG A 202 15.75 -1.64 9.01
N ALA A 203 16.70 -1.22 9.85
CA ALA A 203 16.88 0.17 10.25
C ALA A 203 18.26 0.65 9.76
N VAL A 204 18.30 1.84 9.16
CA VAL A 204 19.52 2.42 8.57
C VAL A 204 19.61 3.92 8.87
N PRO A 205 20.79 4.54 8.84
CA PRO A 205 20.92 5.98 8.83
C PRO A 205 20.10 6.63 7.71
N ALA A 206 19.63 7.86 7.93
CA ALA A 206 18.69 8.52 7.01
C ALA A 206 19.23 8.60 5.56
N GLU A 207 20.53 8.88 5.41
CA GLU A 207 21.21 8.97 4.11
C GLU A 207 21.31 7.63 3.37
N GLN A 208 21.13 6.51 4.07
CA GLN A 208 21.17 5.16 3.49
C GLN A 208 19.76 4.62 3.15
N LEU A 209 18.69 5.28 3.57
CA LEU A 209 17.32 4.78 3.39
C LEU A 209 17.01 4.51 1.92
N ALA A 210 17.32 5.45 1.04
CA ALA A 210 17.06 5.31 -0.40
C ALA A 210 17.77 4.10 -1.01
N ALA A 211 19.05 3.90 -0.68
CA ALA A 211 19.83 2.76 -1.17
C ALA A 211 19.32 1.43 -0.59
N ALA A 212 18.92 1.40 0.68
CA ALA A 212 18.39 0.21 1.31
C ALA A 212 17.04 -0.20 0.69
N VAL A 213 16.15 0.77 0.41
CA VAL A 213 14.87 0.52 -0.28
C VAL A 213 15.09 0.07 -1.72
N GLN A 214 16.07 0.69 -2.43
CA GLN A 214 16.40 0.28 -3.81
C GLN A 214 16.88 -1.18 -3.86
N ALA A 215 17.66 -1.63 -2.90
CA ALA A 215 18.09 -3.02 -2.83
C ALA A 215 16.90 -4.01 -2.71
N GLU A 216 15.86 -3.66 -1.94
CA GLU A 216 14.64 -4.48 -1.86
C GLU A 216 13.87 -4.48 -3.19
N ILE A 217 13.77 -3.32 -3.86
CA ILE A 217 13.15 -3.21 -5.20
C ILE A 217 13.89 -4.11 -6.19
N ASP A 218 15.22 -4.03 -6.22
CA ASP A 218 16.06 -4.79 -7.16
C ASP A 218 15.90 -6.30 -6.93
N ALA A 219 15.86 -6.73 -5.66
CA ALA A 219 15.64 -8.13 -5.30
C ALA A 219 14.26 -8.64 -5.79
N ILE A 220 13.19 -7.84 -5.61
CA ILE A 220 11.86 -8.18 -6.10
C ILE A 220 11.83 -8.19 -7.64
N CYS A 221 12.45 -7.22 -8.29
CA CYS A 221 12.49 -7.14 -9.76
C CYS A 221 13.30 -8.26 -10.40
N ALA A 222 14.26 -8.84 -9.69
CA ALA A 222 15.03 -9.99 -10.14
C ALA A 222 14.24 -11.32 -10.06
N ALA A 223 13.20 -11.39 -9.21
CA ALA A 223 12.38 -12.58 -9.02
C ALA A 223 11.22 -12.66 -10.04
N GLY A 224 10.64 -13.84 -10.27
CA GLY A 224 9.47 -14.03 -11.14
C GLY A 224 8.22 -13.33 -10.59
N PRO A 225 7.49 -12.52 -11.38
CA PRO A 225 6.36 -11.74 -10.89
C PRO A 225 5.21 -12.59 -10.34
N ILE A 226 4.92 -13.71 -10.97
CA ILE A 226 3.87 -14.64 -10.52
C ILE A 226 4.34 -15.35 -9.25
N ALA A 227 5.59 -15.83 -9.22
CA ALA A 227 6.17 -16.48 -8.07
C ALA A 227 6.17 -15.56 -6.83
N VAL A 228 6.52 -14.29 -6.99
CA VAL A 228 6.48 -13.29 -5.90
C VAL A 228 5.05 -13.11 -5.38
N ALA A 229 4.07 -12.96 -6.27
CA ALA A 229 2.67 -12.82 -5.88
C ALA A 229 2.14 -14.07 -5.15
N GLU A 230 2.49 -15.25 -5.63
CA GLU A 230 2.08 -16.51 -5.01
C GLU A 230 2.81 -16.76 -3.68
N CYS A 231 4.10 -16.35 -3.54
CA CYS A 231 4.80 -16.38 -2.25
C CYS A 231 4.13 -15.47 -1.21
N LYS A 232 3.69 -14.27 -1.60
CA LYS A 232 2.95 -13.38 -0.69
C LYS A 232 1.67 -14.04 -0.16
N LYS A 233 0.91 -14.72 -1.03
CA LYS A 233 -0.27 -15.50 -0.63
C LYS A 233 0.10 -16.68 0.27
N LEU A 234 1.17 -17.42 -0.09
CA LEU A 234 1.64 -18.59 0.64
C LEU A 234 1.97 -18.27 2.10
N VAL A 235 2.77 -17.21 2.32
CA VAL A 235 3.19 -16.77 3.67
C VAL A 235 1.99 -16.45 4.56
N ARG A 236 0.90 -15.92 4.00
CA ARG A 236 -0.32 -15.61 4.75
C ARG A 236 -1.25 -16.79 4.94
N ARG A 237 -1.26 -17.72 3.97
CA ARG A 237 -2.17 -18.86 3.97
C ARG A 237 -1.73 -19.98 4.91
N VAL A 238 -0.45 -20.35 4.85
CA VAL A 238 0.06 -21.52 5.57
C VAL A 238 -0.17 -21.48 7.09
N PRO A 239 0.03 -20.34 7.78
CA PRO A 239 -0.21 -20.28 9.23
C PRO A 239 -1.68 -20.46 9.66
N GLN A 240 -2.63 -20.41 8.71
CA GLN A 240 -4.05 -20.57 8.97
C GLN A 240 -4.54 -22.00 8.84
N LEU A 241 -3.66 -22.93 8.41
CA LEU A 241 -3.96 -24.33 8.10
C LEU A 241 -3.46 -25.23 9.21
N THR A 242 -4.12 -26.36 9.39
CA THR A 242 -3.52 -27.49 10.11
C THR A 242 -2.32 -28.03 9.31
N ARG A 243 -1.40 -28.75 9.97
CA ARG A 243 -0.21 -29.29 9.31
C ARG A 243 -0.54 -30.14 8.09
N ASP A 244 -1.55 -31.02 8.17
CA ASP A 244 -1.89 -31.95 7.10
C ASP A 244 -2.57 -31.25 5.92
N GLU A 245 -3.42 -30.25 6.20
CA GLU A 245 -3.97 -29.37 5.18
C GLU A 245 -2.87 -28.56 4.49
N ALA A 246 -1.92 -28.01 5.27
CA ALA A 246 -0.80 -27.24 4.73
C ALA A 246 0.03 -28.07 3.75
N PHE A 247 0.45 -29.28 4.11
CA PHE A 247 1.21 -30.15 3.20
C PHE A 247 0.42 -30.52 1.94
N ARG A 248 -0.86 -30.83 2.08
CA ARG A 248 -1.71 -31.17 0.92
C ARG A 248 -1.85 -29.97 -0.03
N GLU A 249 -2.17 -28.79 0.51
CA GLU A 249 -2.39 -27.58 -0.27
C GLU A 249 -1.09 -27.10 -0.93
N THR A 250 0.02 -27.05 -0.16
CA THR A 250 1.30 -26.56 -0.66
C THR A 250 1.96 -27.52 -1.67
N THR A 251 1.78 -28.83 -1.55
CA THR A 251 2.24 -29.80 -2.56
C THR A 251 1.57 -29.55 -3.91
N ALA A 252 0.24 -29.39 -3.93
CA ALA A 252 -0.50 -29.06 -5.15
C ALA A 252 -0.09 -27.68 -5.69
N TRP A 253 0.14 -26.71 -4.81
CA TRP A 253 0.57 -25.35 -5.19
C TRP A 253 1.97 -25.36 -5.82
N SER A 254 2.92 -26.05 -5.20
CA SER A 254 4.27 -26.24 -5.73
C SER A 254 4.24 -26.87 -7.13
N THR A 255 3.47 -27.93 -7.31
CA THR A 255 3.32 -28.59 -8.62
C THR A 255 2.83 -27.63 -9.70
N ARG A 256 1.79 -26.83 -9.40
CA ARG A 256 1.30 -25.81 -10.35
C ARG A 256 2.37 -24.79 -10.73
N MET A 257 3.17 -24.34 -9.76
CA MET A 257 4.24 -23.38 -10.02
C MET A 257 5.35 -23.95 -10.89
N PHE A 258 5.78 -25.19 -10.63
CA PHE A 258 6.78 -25.88 -11.47
C PHE A 258 6.29 -26.08 -12.91
N LEU A 259 4.99 -26.33 -13.11
CA LEU A 259 4.39 -26.52 -14.44
C LEU A 259 3.98 -25.22 -15.14
N SER A 260 4.14 -24.06 -14.48
CA SER A 260 3.79 -22.78 -15.07
C SER A 260 4.79 -22.32 -16.13
N ALA A 261 4.35 -21.44 -17.04
CA ALA A 261 5.24 -20.83 -18.04
C ALA A 261 6.40 -20.06 -17.39
N GLU A 262 6.13 -19.36 -16.28
CA GLU A 262 7.17 -18.64 -15.54
C GLU A 262 8.17 -19.60 -14.89
N GLY A 263 7.70 -20.73 -14.31
CA GLY A 263 8.56 -21.76 -13.76
C GLY A 263 9.43 -22.40 -14.85
N ALA A 264 8.86 -22.70 -16.01
CA ALA A 264 9.60 -23.25 -17.16
C ALA A 264 10.71 -22.30 -17.64
N GLU A 265 10.39 -20.99 -17.80
CA GLU A 265 11.35 -19.95 -18.18
C GLU A 265 12.47 -19.81 -17.13
N GLY A 266 12.11 -19.73 -15.85
CA GLY A 266 13.09 -19.61 -14.76
C GLY A 266 14.07 -20.79 -14.73
N MET A 267 13.58 -22.02 -14.87
CA MET A 267 14.41 -23.23 -14.94
C MET A 267 15.28 -23.28 -16.19
N ALA A 268 14.77 -22.83 -17.34
CA ALA A 268 15.55 -22.72 -18.58
C ALA A 268 16.67 -21.68 -18.42
N ALA A 269 16.35 -20.47 -17.98
CA ALA A 269 17.31 -19.40 -17.76
C ALA A 269 18.44 -19.83 -16.81
N PHE A 270 18.10 -20.53 -15.72
CA PHE A 270 19.09 -21.06 -14.77
C PHE A 270 20.04 -22.06 -15.41
N ARG A 271 19.52 -23.03 -16.18
CA ARG A 271 20.34 -24.05 -16.89
C ARG A 271 21.23 -23.42 -17.95
N GLU A 272 20.72 -22.41 -18.65
CA GLU A 272 21.42 -21.71 -19.73
C GLU A 272 22.34 -20.58 -19.22
N LYS A 273 22.36 -20.35 -17.89
CA LYS A 273 23.15 -19.29 -17.24
C LYS A 273 22.88 -17.88 -17.81
N ARG A 274 21.66 -17.59 -18.17
CA ARG A 274 21.17 -16.30 -18.63
C ARG A 274 20.19 -15.66 -17.64
N LYS A 275 19.92 -14.37 -17.80
CA LYS A 275 18.84 -13.72 -17.08
C LYS A 275 17.48 -14.22 -17.59
N PRO A 276 16.49 -14.46 -16.70
CA PRO A 276 15.13 -14.74 -17.11
C PRO A 276 14.50 -13.55 -17.83
N SER A 277 13.48 -13.80 -18.65
CA SER A 277 12.83 -12.79 -19.52
C SER A 277 12.17 -11.64 -18.77
N TRP A 278 11.82 -11.82 -17.49
CA TRP A 278 11.25 -10.76 -16.65
C TRP A 278 12.28 -9.78 -16.06
N VAL A 279 13.57 -10.08 -16.13
CA VAL A 279 14.64 -9.18 -15.71
C VAL A 279 15.00 -8.27 -16.89
N LYS A 280 14.55 -7.02 -16.82
CA LYS A 280 14.90 -6.00 -17.85
C LYS A 280 16.41 -5.73 -17.81
N SER A 281 17.00 -5.63 -18.99
CA SER A 281 18.42 -5.29 -19.20
C SER A 281 18.71 -3.89 -18.77
#